data_6222f18bb749487032ac04c0eced2a27
#
_entry.id   6222f18bb749487032ac04c0eced2a27
#
_cell.length_a   1.000
_cell.length_b   1.000
_cell.length_c   1.000
_cell.angle_alpha   90.00
_cell.angle_beta   90.00
_cell.angle_gamma   90.00
#
_symmetry.space_group_name_H-M   'P 1'
#
loop_
_entity.id
_entity.type
_entity.pdbx_description
1 polymer ?
#
loop_
_entity_poly.entity_id
_entity_poly.type
_entity_poly.pdbx_seq_one_letter_code
_entity_poly.pdbx_strand_id
1 'polypeptide(L)'
;MNTAVFLNIHANTYARFAHIRTQLMQGSKDSQANALGSVLSEMACEVIEQVFIVLLQENQHYSQTGESEKVIQQILEAVRKYMPWSVSFFSNDRLVPLVEYLSKTLQIEDETIYMTYPIDQKLAQRVETSSQKLAAGDQQEISNALRLLTEVIDVGVTHLIREPKKCLKFNFVVDKTLNGVITMTTHLGYKRLEKLGTQLDHQVASTYIDYFLKFMRHQA
;
A
#
# COMPACT_ATOMS: atom_id res chain seq x y z
N MET A 1 19.06 11.27 8.46
CA MET A 1 18.80 9.99 7.79
C MET A 1 17.34 9.99 7.35
N ASN A 2 17.08 9.60 6.12
CA ASN A 2 15.69 9.48 5.64
C ASN A 2 15.20 8.06 5.94
N THR A 3 13.99 7.94 6.43
CA THR A 3 13.35 6.63 6.63
C THR A 3 12.39 6.36 5.47
N ALA A 4 12.36 5.13 4.98
CA ALA A 4 11.40 4.70 3.97
C ALA A 4 10.78 3.36 4.34
N VAL A 5 9.61 3.10 3.77
CA VAL A 5 8.93 1.81 3.85
C VAL A 5 9.26 1.01 2.60
N PHE A 6 9.60 -0.27 2.78
CA PHE A 6 9.98 -1.23 1.75
C PHE A 6 8.98 -2.38 1.73
N LEU A 7 8.21 -2.49 0.68
CA LEU A 7 7.19 -3.53 0.51
C LEU A 7 7.58 -4.45 -0.64
N ASN A 8 7.64 -5.75 -0.41
CA ASN A 8 8.06 -6.72 -1.41
C ASN A 8 7.08 -6.77 -2.57
N ILE A 9 7.64 -6.87 -3.78
CA ILE A 9 6.88 -7.18 -5.00
C ILE A 9 7.40 -8.49 -5.56
N HIS A 10 6.50 -9.38 -5.95
CA HIS A 10 6.88 -10.66 -6.52
C HIS A 10 7.66 -10.48 -7.82
N ALA A 11 8.71 -11.27 -8.01
CA ALA A 11 9.59 -11.18 -9.19
C ALA A 11 8.81 -11.30 -10.52
N ASN A 12 7.78 -12.15 -10.57
CA ASN A 12 6.94 -12.30 -11.77
C ASN A 12 6.12 -11.04 -12.05
N THR A 13 5.53 -10.41 -11.03
CA THR A 13 4.75 -9.18 -11.16
C THR A 13 5.64 -8.03 -11.62
N TYR A 14 6.84 -7.92 -11.04
CA TYR A 14 7.84 -6.95 -11.49
C TYR A 14 8.30 -7.19 -12.93
N ALA A 15 8.59 -8.44 -13.32
CA ALA A 15 9.02 -8.77 -14.69
C ALA A 15 7.96 -8.35 -15.72
N ARG A 16 6.68 -8.57 -15.44
CA ARG A 16 5.57 -8.11 -16.28
C ARG A 16 5.50 -6.59 -16.34
N PHE A 17 5.65 -5.89 -15.23
CA PHE A 17 5.72 -4.42 -15.20
C PHE A 17 6.90 -3.91 -16.03
N ALA A 18 8.10 -4.45 -15.85
CA ALA A 18 9.30 -4.07 -16.59
C ALA A 18 9.16 -4.29 -18.09
N HIS A 19 8.53 -5.40 -18.49
CA HIS A 19 8.22 -5.67 -19.91
C HIS A 19 7.28 -4.61 -20.48
N ILE A 20 6.17 -4.31 -19.81
CA ILE A 20 5.19 -3.30 -20.26
C ILE A 20 5.86 -1.92 -20.34
N ARG A 21 6.65 -1.55 -19.32
CA ARG A 21 7.43 -0.31 -19.35
C ARG A 21 8.32 -0.23 -20.59
N THR A 22 9.05 -1.31 -20.89
CA THR A 22 9.92 -1.37 -22.08
C THR A 22 9.12 -1.17 -23.36
N GLN A 23 7.98 -1.83 -23.52
CA GLN A 23 7.09 -1.67 -24.67
C GLN A 23 6.59 -0.22 -24.84
N LEU A 24 6.18 0.40 -23.73
CA LEU A 24 5.75 1.81 -23.74
C LEU A 24 6.87 2.76 -24.13
N MET A 25 8.07 2.58 -23.56
CA MET A 25 9.24 3.43 -23.85
C MET A 25 9.77 3.26 -25.28
N GLN A 26 9.57 2.10 -25.89
CA GLN A 26 9.92 1.83 -27.30
C GLN A 26 8.84 2.27 -28.28
N GLY A 27 7.74 2.84 -27.81
CA GLY A 27 6.66 3.32 -28.68
C GLY A 27 5.86 2.21 -29.35
N SER A 28 5.61 1.10 -28.62
CA SER A 28 4.76 -0.01 -29.12
C SER A 28 3.45 0.52 -29.68
N LYS A 29 3.01 -0.04 -30.81
CA LYS A 29 1.70 0.25 -31.42
C LYS A 29 0.56 -0.48 -30.73
N ASP A 30 0.85 -1.62 -30.10
CA ASP A 30 -0.15 -2.40 -29.37
C ASP A 30 -0.46 -1.74 -28.03
N SER A 31 -1.75 -1.63 -27.72
CA SER A 31 -2.19 -1.01 -26.46
C SER A 31 -1.68 -1.81 -25.25
N GLN A 32 -0.97 -1.13 -24.36
CA GLN A 32 -0.49 -1.68 -23.10
C GLN A 32 -1.43 -1.41 -21.91
N ALA A 33 -2.53 -0.71 -22.13
CA ALA A 33 -3.41 -0.23 -21.06
C ALA A 33 -3.97 -1.37 -20.19
N ASN A 34 -4.52 -2.42 -20.79
CA ASN A 34 -5.10 -3.55 -20.05
C ASN A 34 -4.03 -4.34 -19.30
N ALA A 35 -2.89 -4.60 -19.94
CA ALA A 35 -1.77 -5.31 -19.32
C ALA A 35 -1.20 -4.50 -18.14
N LEU A 36 -1.02 -3.18 -18.31
CA LEU A 36 -0.57 -2.29 -17.24
C LEU A 36 -1.58 -2.27 -16.09
N GLY A 37 -2.87 -2.10 -16.37
CA GLY A 37 -3.91 -2.09 -15.35
C GLY A 37 -3.95 -3.36 -14.52
N SER A 38 -3.78 -4.54 -15.16
CA SER A 38 -3.71 -5.84 -14.48
C SER A 38 -2.50 -5.91 -13.55
N VAL A 39 -1.30 -5.58 -14.03
CA VAL A 39 -0.09 -5.67 -13.23
C VAL A 39 -0.07 -4.67 -12.07
N LEU A 40 -0.61 -3.46 -12.27
CA LEU A 40 -0.74 -2.48 -11.18
C LEU A 40 -1.73 -2.95 -10.11
N SER A 41 -2.80 -3.62 -10.51
CA SER A 41 -3.74 -4.23 -9.57
C SER A 41 -3.09 -5.33 -8.74
N GLU A 42 -2.27 -6.18 -9.35
CA GLU A 42 -1.51 -7.22 -8.65
C GLU A 42 -0.51 -6.61 -7.66
N MET A 43 0.31 -5.65 -8.09
CA MET A 43 1.25 -4.94 -7.20
C MET A 43 0.55 -4.31 -5.99
N ALA A 44 -0.60 -3.66 -6.23
CA ALA A 44 -1.37 -3.05 -5.14
C ALA A 44 -1.95 -4.12 -4.19
N CYS A 45 -2.43 -5.25 -4.70
CA CYS A 45 -2.90 -6.36 -3.87
C CYS A 45 -1.76 -6.95 -3.03
N GLU A 46 -0.58 -7.21 -3.62
CA GLU A 46 0.59 -7.71 -2.92
C GLU A 46 1.00 -6.79 -1.75
N VAL A 47 0.99 -5.48 -1.98
CA VAL A 47 1.29 -4.48 -0.93
C VAL A 47 0.24 -4.51 0.20
N ILE A 48 -1.05 -4.53 -0.15
CA ILE A 48 -2.14 -4.55 0.83
C ILE A 48 -2.10 -5.82 1.66
N GLU A 49 -1.92 -6.97 1.02
CA GLU A 49 -1.85 -8.26 1.69
C GLU A 49 -0.69 -8.32 2.68
N GLN A 50 0.51 -7.82 2.32
CA GLN A 50 1.65 -7.73 3.24
C GLN A 50 1.36 -6.88 4.47
N VAL A 51 0.79 -5.69 4.26
CA VAL A 51 0.51 -4.76 5.37
C VAL A 51 -0.48 -5.34 6.38
N PHE A 52 -1.43 -6.16 5.92
CA PHE A 52 -2.52 -6.65 6.75
C PHE A 52 -2.45 -8.16 7.10
N ILE A 53 -1.45 -8.91 6.58
CA ILE A 53 -1.40 -10.37 6.71
C ILE A 53 -1.37 -10.84 8.17
N VAL A 54 -0.62 -10.16 9.03
CA VAL A 54 -0.55 -10.53 10.46
C VAL A 54 -1.88 -10.31 11.15
N LEU A 55 -2.60 -9.24 10.82
CA LEU A 55 -3.95 -9.00 11.34
C LEU A 55 -4.94 -10.08 10.89
N LEU A 56 -4.74 -10.67 9.72
CA LEU A 56 -5.58 -11.78 9.23
C LEU A 56 -5.26 -13.09 9.96
N GLN A 57 -3.99 -13.39 10.16
CA GLN A 57 -3.53 -14.64 10.78
C GLN A 57 -3.84 -14.70 12.28
N GLU A 58 -3.56 -13.63 13.01
CA GLU A 58 -3.79 -13.55 14.45
C GLU A 58 -5.27 -13.46 14.81
N ASN A 59 -6.10 -12.83 13.96
CA ASN A 59 -7.54 -12.74 14.20
C ASN A 59 -8.28 -14.08 14.07
N GLN A 60 -7.71 -15.11 13.44
CA GLN A 60 -8.31 -16.44 13.46
C GLN A 60 -8.40 -17.03 14.88
N HIS A 61 -7.53 -16.58 15.79
CA HIS A 61 -7.52 -17.02 17.20
C HIS A 61 -8.37 -16.14 18.13
N TYR A 62 -8.59 -14.84 17.80
CA TYR A 62 -9.17 -13.86 18.72
C TYR A 62 -10.50 -13.24 18.25
N SER A 63 -10.86 -13.28 16.99
CA SER A 63 -12.11 -12.69 16.51
C SER A 63 -13.02 -13.71 15.85
N GLN A 64 -14.09 -14.03 16.53
CA GLN A 64 -15.18 -14.86 16.02
C GLN A 64 -15.94 -14.24 14.83
N THR A 65 -15.60 -13.01 14.42
CA THR A 65 -16.44 -12.23 13.48
C THR A 65 -15.89 -12.15 12.06
N GLY A 66 -14.61 -12.43 11.80
CA GLY A 66 -14.01 -12.28 10.47
C GLY A 66 -14.14 -10.86 9.88
N GLU A 67 -14.34 -9.83 10.72
CA GLU A 67 -14.57 -8.45 10.25
C GLU A 67 -13.36 -7.88 9.54
N SER A 68 -12.13 -8.13 10.05
CA SER A 68 -10.92 -7.65 9.40
C SER A 68 -10.76 -8.26 8.02
N GLU A 69 -10.98 -9.58 7.91
CA GLU A 69 -10.91 -10.31 6.64
C GLU A 69 -11.92 -9.73 5.62
N LYS A 70 -13.18 -9.53 6.04
CA LYS A 70 -14.20 -8.91 5.17
C LYS A 70 -13.79 -7.53 4.67
N VAL A 71 -13.26 -6.67 5.55
CA VAL A 71 -12.80 -5.33 5.17
C VAL A 71 -11.65 -5.41 4.16
N ILE A 72 -10.66 -6.28 4.42
CA ILE A 72 -9.52 -6.43 3.51
C ILE A 72 -9.97 -7.00 2.17
N GLN A 73 -10.85 -7.99 2.14
CA GLN A 73 -11.42 -8.53 0.90
C GLN A 73 -12.18 -7.44 0.10
N GLN A 74 -12.98 -6.61 0.76
CA GLN A 74 -13.65 -5.49 0.09
C GLN A 74 -12.67 -4.50 -0.53
N ILE A 75 -11.55 -4.21 0.15
CA ILE A 75 -10.49 -3.34 -0.37
C ILE A 75 -9.84 -3.99 -1.60
N LEU A 76 -9.45 -5.27 -1.50
CA LEU A 76 -8.83 -6.01 -2.60
C LEU A 76 -9.76 -6.11 -3.83
N GLU A 77 -11.05 -6.39 -3.62
CA GLU A 77 -12.05 -6.40 -4.70
C GLU A 77 -12.18 -5.04 -5.38
N ALA A 78 -12.19 -3.95 -4.62
CA ALA A 78 -12.22 -2.62 -5.18
C ALA A 78 -10.96 -2.34 -6.00
N VAL A 79 -9.77 -2.72 -5.54
CA VAL A 79 -8.50 -2.58 -6.26
C VAL A 79 -8.54 -3.39 -7.56
N ARG A 80 -8.91 -4.68 -7.50
CA ARG A 80 -9.01 -5.56 -8.68
C ARG A 80 -10.00 -5.07 -9.71
N LYS A 81 -11.07 -4.40 -9.29
CA LYS A 81 -12.09 -3.85 -10.19
C LYS A 81 -11.67 -2.52 -10.81
N TYR A 82 -11.22 -1.58 -9.97
CA TYR A 82 -11.08 -0.19 -10.40
C TYR A 82 -9.69 0.16 -10.92
N MET A 83 -8.65 -0.56 -10.53
CA MET A 83 -7.29 -0.28 -11.02
C MET A 83 -7.16 -0.56 -12.52
N PRO A 84 -7.52 -1.77 -13.04
CA PRO A 84 -7.50 -2.03 -14.49
C PRO A 84 -8.43 -1.09 -15.25
N TRP A 85 -9.64 -0.87 -14.73
CA TRP A 85 -10.60 0.04 -15.34
C TRP A 85 -10.04 1.46 -15.47
N SER A 86 -9.36 1.98 -14.46
CA SER A 86 -8.83 3.34 -14.47
C SER A 86 -7.81 3.58 -15.57
N VAL A 87 -7.02 2.57 -15.92
CA VAL A 87 -5.94 2.67 -16.91
C VAL A 87 -6.43 2.40 -18.32
N SER A 88 -7.51 1.63 -18.49
CA SER A 88 -8.03 1.19 -19.81
C SER A 88 -8.43 2.32 -20.78
N PHE A 89 -8.62 3.54 -20.27
CA PHE A 89 -9.02 4.69 -21.10
C PHE A 89 -7.87 5.40 -21.80
N PHE A 90 -6.61 4.98 -21.56
CA PHE A 90 -5.45 5.74 -22.01
C PHE A 90 -4.70 5.05 -23.16
N SER A 91 -4.24 5.86 -24.10
CA SER A 91 -3.26 5.48 -25.10
C SER A 91 -1.87 5.33 -24.47
N ASN A 92 -0.97 4.61 -25.15
CA ASN A 92 0.35 4.28 -24.64
C ASN A 92 1.18 5.53 -24.23
N ASP A 93 1.15 6.59 -25.04
CA ASP A 93 1.84 7.86 -24.75
C ASP A 93 1.38 8.51 -23.44
N ARG A 94 0.11 8.34 -23.10
CA ARG A 94 -0.49 8.83 -21.87
C ARG A 94 -0.11 8.02 -20.64
N LEU A 95 0.30 6.75 -20.82
CA LEU A 95 0.72 5.84 -19.76
C LEU A 95 2.21 5.99 -19.39
N VAL A 96 3.04 6.54 -20.29
CA VAL A 96 4.48 6.73 -20.05
C VAL A 96 4.78 7.47 -18.74
N PRO A 97 4.18 8.64 -18.44
CA PRO A 97 4.47 9.36 -17.19
C PRO A 97 4.11 8.55 -15.92
N LEU A 98 3.09 7.69 -15.99
CA LEU A 98 2.70 6.82 -14.88
C LEU A 98 3.77 5.76 -14.62
N VAL A 99 4.23 5.06 -15.66
CA VAL A 99 5.24 4.01 -15.49
C VAL A 99 6.61 4.57 -15.12
N GLU A 100 6.95 5.78 -15.59
CA GLU A 100 8.16 6.49 -15.16
C GLU A 100 8.10 6.87 -13.67
N TYR A 101 6.96 7.37 -13.21
CA TYR A 101 6.75 7.66 -11.80
C TYR A 101 6.92 6.39 -10.94
N LEU A 102 6.19 5.34 -11.28
CA LEU A 102 6.22 4.08 -10.51
C LEU A 102 7.59 3.40 -10.56
N SER A 103 8.31 3.51 -11.67
CA SER A 103 9.68 2.97 -11.76
C SER A 103 10.64 3.60 -10.74
N LYS A 104 10.41 4.84 -10.32
CA LYS A 104 11.23 5.51 -9.28
C LYS A 104 10.90 5.03 -7.87
N THR A 105 9.74 4.43 -7.66
CA THR A 105 9.36 3.84 -6.38
C THR A 105 9.82 2.39 -6.23
N LEU A 106 10.34 1.78 -7.30
CA LEU A 106 10.83 0.41 -7.29
C LEU A 106 12.34 0.37 -7.06
N GLN A 107 12.78 -0.44 -6.11
CA GLN A 107 14.18 -0.69 -5.78
C GLN A 107 14.46 -2.17 -5.79
N ILE A 108 15.67 -2.56 -6.19
CA ILE A 108 16.12 -3.95 -6.20
C ILE A 108 17.35 -4.04 -5.30
N GLU A 109 17.27 -4.87 -4.27
CA GLU A 109 18.35 -5.14 -3.32
C GLU A 109 18.46 -6.66 -3.15
N ASP A 110 19.64 -7.22 -3.37
CA ASP A 110 19.92 -8.66 -3.20
C ASP A 110 18.87 -9.58 -3.85
N GLU A 111 18.53 -9.30 -5.13
CA GLU A 111 17.48 -10.00 -5.91
C GLU A 111 16.04 -9.80 -5.41
N THR A 112 15.84 -9.09 -4.31
CA THR A 112 14.50 -8.76 -3.80
C THR A 112 14.03 -7.43 -4.37
N ILE A 113 12.79 -7.41 -4.83
CA ILE A 113 12.18 -6.22 -5.44
C ILE A 113 11.26 -5.59 -4.41
N TYR A 114 11.46 -4.30 -4.19
CA TYR A 114 10.67 -3.51 -3.25
C TYR A 114 9.94 -2.37 -3.94
N MET A 115 8.70 -2.16 -3.59
CA MET A 115 8.02 -0.89 -3.78
C MET A 115 8.25 -0.04 -2.54
N THR A 116 8.76 1.19 -2.72
CA THR A 116 9.23 2.03 -1.61
C THR A 116 8.54 3.40 -1.59
N TYR A 117 8.39 3.96 -0.41
CA TYR A 117 7.98 5.34 -0.22
C TYR A 117 8.64 5.96 1.01
N PRO A 118 9.04 7.25 0.94
CA PRO A 118 9.66 7.94 2.06
C PRO A 118 8.61 8.29 3.13
N ILE A 119 9.04 8.31 4.37
CA ILE A 119 8.27 8.85 5.50
C ILE A 119 9.04 9.96 6.20
N ASP A 120 8.31 10.92 6.72
CA ASP A 120 8.89 12.04 7.48
C ASP A 120 9.61 11.52 8.74
N GLN A 121 10.78 12.10 9.04
CA GLN A 121 11.59 11.69 10.17
C GLN A 121 10.85 11.81 11.51
N LYS A 122 9.99 12.83 11.67
CA LYS A 122 9.22 12.99 12.92
C LYS A 122 8.18 11.90 13.06
N LEU A 123 7.55 11.49 11.94
CA LEU A 123 6.62 10.36 11.95
C LEU A 123 7.35 9.06 12.27
N ALA A 124 8.50 8.79 11.67
CA ALA A 124 9.32 7.63 11.96
C ALA A 124 9.70 7.55 13.46
N GLN A 125 10.20 8.64 14.04
CA GLN A 125 10.53 8.72 15.46
C GLN A 125 9.33 8.49 16.38
N ARG A 126 8.15 9.01 16.01
CA ARG A 126 6.92 8.78 16.79
C ARG A 126 6.52 7.31 16.76
N VAL A 127 6.63 6.65 15.63
CA VAL A 127 6.35 5.21 15.49
C VAL A 127 7.33 4.39 16.35
N GLU A 128 8.62 4.65 16.24
CA GLU A 128 9.66 3.97 17.03
C GLU A 128 9.45 4.17 18.54
N THR A 129 9.18 5.40 18.96
CA THR A 129 8.91 5.71 20.38
C THR A 129 7.68 4.98 20.89
N SER A 130 6.61 4.94 20.10
CA SER A 130 5.38 4.24 20.44
C SER A 130 5.59 2.73 20.53
N SER A 131 6.34 2.14 19.59
CA SER A 131 6.72 0.72 19.65
C SER A 131 7.55 0.38 20.90
N GLN A 132 8.52 1.22 21.28
CA GLN A 132 9.33 1.03 22.50
C GLN A 132 8.47 1.03 23.76
N LYS A 133 7.50 1.96 23.88
CA LYS A 133 6.56 1.98 25.01
C LYS A 133 5.69 0.73 25.03
N LEU A 134 5.20 0.31 23.87
CA LEU A 134 4.41 -0.90 23.76
C LEU A 134 5.25 -2.12 24.18
N ALA A 135 6.49 -2.24 23.73
CA ALA A 135 7.42 -3.31 24.13
C ALA A 135 7.73 -3.28 25.64
N ALA A 136 7.68 -2.09 26.28
CA ALA A 136 7.81 -1.94 27.72
C ALA A 136 6.53 -2.30 28.52
N GLY A 137 5.46 -2.74 27.85
CA GLY A 137 4.21 -3.19 28.47
C GLY A 137 3.13 -2.13 28.63
N ASP A 138 3.28 -0.95 28.02
CA ASP A 138 2.28 0.12 28.10
C ASP A 138 1.07 -0.20 27.21
N GLN A 139 0.03 -0.78 27.82
CA GLN A 139 -1.21 -1.13 27.11
C GLN A 139 -1.98 0.10 26.62
N GLN A 140 -1.81 1.26 27.23
CA GLN A 140 -2.50 2.48 26.79
C GLN A 140 -1.95 2.99 25.45
N GLU A 141 -0.74 2.56 25.09
CA GLU A 141 -0.10 2.94 23.83
C GLU A 141 -0.67 2.22 22.59
N ILE A 142 -1.44 1.13 22.74
CA ILE A 142 -1.97 0.33 21.61
C ILE A 142 -2.72 1.22 20.60
N SER A 143 -3.68 2.00 21.07
CA SER A 143 -4.47 2.88 20.18
C SER A 143 -3.61 3.92 19.47
N ASN A 144 -2.61 4.49 20.17
CA ASN A 144 -1.69 5.46 19.58
C ASN A 144 -0.77 4.81 18.54
N ALA A 145 -0.24 3.62 18.81
CA ALA A 145 0.60 2.88 17.88
C ALA A 145 -0.15 2.58 16.56
N LEU A 146 -1.38 2.06 16.64
CA LEU A 146 -2.19 1.80 15.44
C LEU A 146 -2.59 3.07 14.69
N ARG A 147 -2.83 4.18 15.39
CA ARG A 147 -3.06 5.47 14.76
C ARG A 147 -1.82 5.95 14.00
N LEU A 148 -0.63 5.81 14.57
CA LEU A 148 0.63 6.15 13.90
C LEU A 148 0.88 5.27 12.67
N LEU A 149 0.60 3.97 12.75
CA LEU A 149 0.63 3.11 11.57
C LEU A 149 -0.34 3.56 10.48
N THR A 150 -1.54 3.99 10.87
CA THR A 150 -2.50 4.55 9.90
C THR A 150 -1.92 5.78 9.20
N GLU A 151 -1.20 6.66 9.91
CA GLU A 151 -0.50 7.79 9.31
C GLU A 151 0.58 7.33 8.31
N VAL A 152 1.38 6.32 8.64
CA VAL A 152 2.39 5.74 7.72
C VAL A 152 1.73 5.13 6.48
N ILE A 153 0.64 4.38 6.66
CA ILE A 153 -0.13 3.80 5.54
C ILE A 153 -0.71 4.91 4.64
N ASP A 154 -1.23 6.01 5.20
CA ASP A 154 -1.77 7.12 4.40
C ASP A 154 -0.69 7.84 3.57
N VAL A 155 0.54 7.95 4.09
CA VAL A 155 1.70 8.39 3.31
C VAL A 155 1.92 7.44 2.13
N GLY A 156 1.88 6.12 2.36
CA GLY A 156 1.97 5.11 1.29
C GLY A 156 0.87 5.26 0.24
N VAL A 157 -0.39 5.38 0.67
CA VAL A 157 -1.53 5.63 -0.24
C VAL A 157 -1.30 6.91 -1.06
N THR A 158 -0.73 7.93 -0.45
CA THR A 158 -0.43 9.17 -1.17
C THR A 158 0.63 8.95 -2.25
N HIS A 159 1.77 8.35 -1.90
CA HIS A 159 2.88 8.14 -2.84
C HIS A 159 2.59 7.08 -3.92
N LEU A 160 1.85 6.02 -3.58
CA LEU A 160 1.66 4.88 -4.47
C LEU A 160 0.33 4.91 -5.25
N ILE A 161 -0.63 5.75 -4.84
CA ILE A 161 -1.96 5.83 -5.47
C ILE A 161 -2.31 7.26 -5.88
N ARG A 162 -2.33 8.22 -4.93
CA ARG A 162 -2.84 9.57 -5.19
C ARG A 162 -1.92 10.37 -6.12
N GLU A 163 -0.59 10.33 -5.92
CA GLU A 163 0.35 11.03 -6.78
C GLU A 163 0.46 10.42 -8.19
N PRO A 164 0.66 9.10 -8.36
CA PRO A 164 0.68 8.51 -9.71
C PRO A 164 -0.64 8.71 -10.46
N LYS A 165 -1.78 8.71 -9.76
CA LYS A 165 -3.07 9.04 -10.39
C LYS A 165 -3.05 10.40 -11.10
N LYS A 166 -2.35 11.41 -10.55
CA LYS A 166 -2.26 12.75 -11.16
C LYS A 166 -1.52 12.73 -12.51
N CYS A 167 -0.66 11.75 -12.77
CA CYS A 167 0.04 11.61 -14.05
C CYS A 167 -0.93 11.33 -15.22
N LEU A 168 -2.11 10.78 -14.95
CA LEU A 168 -3.03 10.32 -15.98
C LEU A 168 -4.02 11.37 -16.49
N LYS A 169 -4.19 12.51 -15.83
CA LYS A 169 -5.10 13.59 -16.24
C LYS A 169 -6.49 13.10 -16.66
N PHE A 170 -7.21 12.47 -15.75
CA PHE A 170 -8.57 11.94 -15.97
C PHE A 170 -9.57 13.05 -16.33
N ASN A 171 -10.62 12.70 -17.06
CA ASN A 171 -11.78 13.57 -17.16
C ASN A 171 -12.49 13.64 -15.80
N PHE A 172 -13.32 14.68 -15.62
CA PHE A 172 -13.96 14.98 -14.33
C PHE A 172 -14.76 13.80 -13.75
N VAL A 173 -15.49 13.06 -14.57
CA VAL A 173 -16.35 11.96 -14.11
C VAL A 173 -15.51 10.79 -13.60
N VAL A 174 -14.52 10.38 -14.37
CA VAL A 174 -13.60 9.28 -13.99
C VAL A 174 -12.80 9.68 -12.75
N ASP A 175 -12.27 10.91 -12.71
CA ASP A 175 -11.53 11.41 -11.55
C ASP A 175 -12.36 11.41 -10.27
N LYS A 176 -13.59 11.88 -10.34
CA LYS A 176 -14.54 11.88 -9.21
C LYS A 176 -14.86 10.46 -8.75
N THR A 177 -15.08 9.53 -9.67
CA THR A 177 -15.31 8.11 -9.35
C THR A 177 -14.12 7.50 -8.64
N LEU A 178 -12.90 7.67 -9.16
CA LEU A 178 -11.68 7.15 -8.56
C LEU A 178 -11.41 7.77 -7.19
N ASN A 179 -11.61 9.08 -7.03
CA ASN A 179 -11.50 9.73 -5.72
C ASN A 179 -12.47 9.13 -4.71
N GLY A 180 -13.72 8.87 -5.13
CA GLY A 180 -14.71 8.20 -4.30
C GLY A 180 -14.28 6.80 -3.87
N VAL A 181 -13.76 6.00 -4.80
CA VAL A 181 -13.25 4.65 -4.51
C VAL A 181 -12.05 4.70 -3.55
N ILE A 182 -11.06 5.56 -3.82
CA ILE A 182 -9.87 5.72 -2.95
C ILE A 182 -10.30 6.13 -1.55
N THR A 183 -11.19 7.13 -1.43
CA THR A 183 -11.69 7.60 -0.14
C THR A 183 -12.45 6.50 0.62
N MET A 184 -13.30 5.76 -0.07
CA MET A 184 -14.07 4.67 0.55
C MET A 184 -13.15 3.56 1.06
N THR A 185 -12.22 3.08 0.23
CA THR A 185 -11.33 1.97 0.59
C THR A 185 -10.36 2.36 1.71
N THR A 186 -9.78 3.57 1.66
CA THR A 186 -8.92 4.06 2.75
C THR A 186 -9.68 4.25 4.04
N HIS A 187 -10.90 4.81 3.98
CA HIS A 187 -11.74 4.97 5.17
C HIS A 187 -12.08 3.62 5.83
N LEU A 188 -12.42 2.61 5.04
CA LEU A 188 -12.68 1.25 5.55
C LEU A 188 -11.46 0.70 6.29
N GLY A 189 -10.28 0.79 5.70
CA GLY A 189 -9.03 0.31 6.31
C GLY A 189 -8.69 1.06 7.59
N TYR A 190 -8.73 2.41 7.57
CA TYR A 190 -8.37 3.24 8.72
C TYR A 190 -9.35 3.06 9.88
N LYS A 191 -10.65 3.04 9.60
CA LYS A 191 -11.66 2.78 10.62
C LYS A 191 -11.49 1.39 11.25
N ARG A 192 -11.05 0.40 10.45
CA ARG A 192 -10.75 -0.93 10.99
C ARG A 192 -9.55 -0.90 11.93
N LEU A 193 -8.46 -0.26 11.55
CA LEU A 193 -7.28 -0.10 12.42
C LEU A 193 -7.61 0.65 13.71
N GLU A 194 -8.39 1.72 13.62
CA GLU A 194 -8.86 2.46 14.80
C GLU A 194 -9.66 1.57 15.75
N LYS A 195 -10.60 0.79 15.21
CA LYS A 195 -11.40 -0.17 16.01
C LYS A 195 -10.52 -1.24 16.66
N LEU A 196 -9.51 -1.74 15.94
CA LEU A 196 -8.55 -2.70 16.49
C LEU A 196 -7.76 -2.10 17.66
N GLY A 197 -7.48 -0.81 17.68
CA GLY A 197 -6.82 -0.11 18.79
C GLY A 197 -7.53 -0.25 20.12
N THR A 198 -8.84 -0.54 20.12
CA THR A 198 -9.63 -0.77 21.34
C THR A 198 -9.96 -2.24 21.59
N GLN A 199 -9.62 -3.14 20.67
CA GLN A 199 -10.01 -4.56 20.72
C GLN A 199 -8.83 -5.52 20.89
N LEU A 200 -7.64 -5.14 20.39
CA LEU A 200 -6.47 -6.00 20.47
C LEU A 200 -5.93 -6.05 21.90
N ASP A 201 -5.52 -7.24 22.30
CA ASP A 201 -4.65 -7.36 23.46
C ASP A 201 -3.24 -6.87 23.15
N HIS A 202 -2.46 -6.67 24.21
CA HIS A 202 -1.11 -6.13 24.12
C HIS A 202 -0.18 -7.01 23.25
N GLN A 203 -0.27 -8.34 23.38
CA GLN A 203 0.63 -9.25 22.70
C GLN A 203 0.40 -9.21 21.17
N VAL A 204 -0.86 -9.26 20.75
CA VAL A 204 -1.24 -9.18 19.33
C VAL A 204 -0.88 -7.83 18.75
N ALA A 205 -1.14 -6.73 19.47
CA ALA A 205 -0.79 -5.39 19.05
C ALA A 205 0.73 -5.23 18.87
N SER A 206 1.52 -5.71 19.84
CA SER A 206 2.99 -5.69 19.76
C SER A 206 3.50 -6.47 18.55
N THR A 207 3.01 -7.70 18.36
CA THR A 207 3.38 -8.54 17.22
C THR A 207 3.10 -7.84 15.88
N TYR A 208 1.95 -7.18 15.76
CA TYR A 208 1.60 -6.47 14.53
C TYR A 208 2.48 -5.24 14.28
N ILE A 209 2.74 -4.45 15.32
CA ILE A 209 3.63 -3.28 15.24
C ILE A 209 5.05 -3.72 14.87
N ASP A 210 5.60 -4.73 15.53
CA ASP A 210 6.95 -5.25 15.26
C ASP A 210 7.07 -5.82 13.84
N TYR A 211 6.01 -6.47 13.35
CA TYR A 211 5.96 -6.93 11.97
C TYR A 211 6.01 -5.76 10.99
N PHE A 212 5.20 -4.72 11.22
CA PHE A 212 5.17 -3.55 10.35
C PHE A 212 6.50 -2.78 10.34
N LEU A 213 7.16 -2.68 11.49
CA LEU A 213 8.46 -2.02 11.62
C LEU A 213 9.56 -2.67 10.75
N LYS A 214 9.45 -3.95 10.40
CA LYS A 214 10.39 -4.62 9.49
C LYS A 214 10.39 -4.03 8.08
N PHE A 215 9.31 -3.37 7.70
CA PHE A 215 9.22 -2.64 6.42
C PHE A 215 9.86 -1.26 6.47
N MET A 216 10.04 -0.69 7.67
CA MET A 216 10.65 0.64 7.85
C MET A 216 12.17 0.52 7.94
N ARG A 217 12.88 1.18 7.02
CA ARG A 217 14.36 1.14 6.98
C ARG A 217 14.93 2.54 6.88
N HIS A 218 16.06 2.77 7.55
CA HIS A 218 16.85 3.99 7.35
C HIS A 218 17.60 3.89 6.02
N GLN A 219 17.44 4.89 5.17
CA GLN A 219 18.25 5.03 3.96
C GLN A 219 19.56 5.76 4.32
N ALA A 220 20.67 5.19 3.84
CA ALA A 220 22.00 5.75 4.05
C ALA A 220 22.19 7.11 3.34
#